data_02dcf74ebe84f74910b024caff18c424
#
_entry.id   02dcf74ebe84f74910b024caff18c424
#
_cell.length_a   1.000
_cell.length_b   1.000
_cell.length_c   1.000
_cell.angle_alpha   90.00
_cell.angle_beta   90.00
_cell.angle_gamma   90.00
#
_symmetry.space_group_name_H-M   'P 1'
#
loop_
_entity.id
_entity.type
_entity.pdbx_description
1 polymer ?
#
loop_
_entity_poly.entity_id
_entity_poly.type
_entity_poly.pdbx_seq_one_letter_code
_entity_poly.pdbx_strand_id
1 'polypeptide(L)'
;MLRHCLLLIGVLPGAAAPAASQDAGALRDRLEARISRAPAQAVGLYYRNLAGSDSILIGANLRLHAASTMKVPVMIQIFQDADAGLLGLDDSLTVHTAFPSLVQGAAFTVGKEDDSDSTLYALVGRNRSVRELLELMITRSSNLATNILIERVGASRAQASARALGAWSIQVLRGVEDGAAYRAGLNNTTTARDLGVLLGAIATGRAASRAACDSMLAILGRQEFNEGIPVGVPPGTRVAHKTGWIGAVVYHDAGVVFPPQGGAYVLVVLSGGIKEDSVAHNLVADLSRLVYGALPAP
;
A
#
# COMPACT_ATOMS: atom_id res chain seq x y z
N MET A 1 36.25 -26.34 -66.09
CA MET A 1 35.08 -26.89 -65.35
C MET A 1 34.94 -26.12 -64.04
N LEU A 2 34.14 -25.02 -64.06
CA LEU A 2 33.85 -24.22 -62.83
C LEU A 2 32.63 -24.80 -62.17
N ARG A 3 32.77 -25.25 -60.90
CA ARG A 3 31.66 -25.65 -60.06
C ARG A 3 31.15 -24.42 -59.27
N HIS A 4 29.91 -23.99 -59.56
CA HIS A 4 29.21 -22.97 -58.76
C HIS A 4 28.66 -23.62 -57.49
N CYS A 5 29.11 -23.15 -56.31
CA CYS A 5 28.53 -23.46 -55.04
C CYS A 5 27.41 -22.47 -54.72
N LEU A 6 26.14 -22.92 -54.74
CA LEU A 6 24.99 -22.16 -54.23
C LEU A 6 24.99 -22.23 -52.72
N LEU A 7 25.18 -21.10 -52.06
CA LEU A 7 24.89 -20.95 -50.61
C LEU A 7 23.38 -20.73 -50.44
N LEU A 8 22.69 -21.72 -49.84
CA LEU A 8 21.35 -21.55 -49.32
C LEU A 8 21.41 -20.85 -47.96
N ILE A 9 20.98 -19.58 -47.91
CA ILE A 9 20.77 -18.84 -46.67
C ILE A 9 19.43 -19.33 -46.11
N GLY A 10 19.49 -20.19 -45.10
CA GLY A 10 18.31 -20.59 -44.30
C GLY A 10 17.86 -19.45 -43.42
N VAL A 11 16.67 -18.91 -43.68
CA VAL A 11 15.97 -17.99 -42.79
C VAL A 11 15.44 -18.83 -41.62
N LEU A 12 16.02 -18.67 -40.42
CA LEU A 12 15.49 -19.24 -39.20
C LEU A 12 14.17 -18.53 -38.85
N PRO A 13 13.08 -19.26 -38.61
CA PRO A 13 11.85 -18.64 -38.11
C PRO A 13 12.11 -18.03 -36.76
N GLY A 14 11.82 -16.71 -36.59
CA GLY A 14 11.88 -16.03 -35.34
C GLY A 14 10.99 -16.74 -34.30
N ALA A 15 11.56 -17.12 -33.18
CA ALA A 15 10.81 -17.72 -32.09
C ALA A 15 9.75 -16.70 -31.63
N ALA A 16 8.48 -17.03 -31.75
CA ALA A 16 7.40 -16.25 -31.17
C ALA A 16 7.59 -16.19 -29.65
N ALA A 17 7.54 -14.99 -29.07
CA ALA A 17 7.56 -14.81 -27.62
C ALA A 17 6.39 -15.62 -27.01
N PRO A 18 6.56 -16.23 -25.81
CA PRO A 18 5.49 -17.00 -25.19
C PRO A 18 4.26 -16.10 -24.93
N ALA A 19 3.07 -16.64 -25.13
CA ALA A 19 1.79 -15.90 -25.07
C ALA A 19 1.62 -15.06 -23.78
N ALA A 20 2.08 -15.54 -22.64
CA ALA A 20 2.06 -14.82 -21.36
C ALA A 20 2.84 -13.48 -21.38
N SER A 21 3.90 -13.35 -22.20
CA SER A 21 4.66 -12.10 -22.32
C SER A 21 3.97 -11.08 -23.23
N GLN A 22 3.19 -11.52 -24.19
CA GLN A 22 2.38 -10.66 -25.06
C GLN A 22 1.19 -10.06 -24.31
N ASP A 23 0.54 -10.86 -23.45
CA ASP A 23 -0.58 -10.41 -22.60
C ASP A 23 -0.13 -9.37 -21.56
N ALA A 24 1.04 -9.55 -20.94
CA ALA A 24 1.60 -8.58 -19.99
C ALA A 24 1.98 -7.25 -20.66
N GLY A 25 2.49 -7.28 -21.91
CA GLY A 25 2.76 -6.10 -22.71
C GLY A 25 1.49 -5.30 -23.03
N ALA A 26 0.46 -5.99 -23.53
CA ALA A 26 -0.83 -5.37 -23.84
C ALA A 26 -1.52 -4.77 -22.59
N LEU A 27 -1.41 -5.42 -21.43
CA LEU A 27 -1.91 -4.86 -20.18
C LEU A 27 -1.13 -3.60 -19.79
N ARG A 28 0.19 -3.62 -19.87
CA ARG A 28 1.03 -2.44 -19.61
C ARG A 28 0.61 -1.25 -20.46
N ASP A 29 0.46 -1.42 -21.78
CA ASP A 29 0.08 -0.36 -22.72
C ASP A 29 -1.29 0.25 -22.34
N ARG A 30 -2.26 -0.58 -21.96
CA ARG A 30 -3.59 -0.13 -21.50
C ARG A 30 -3.51 0.68 -20.20
N LEU A 31 -2.68 0.24 -19.24
CA LEU A 31 -2.45 0.94 -17.98
C LEU A 31 -1.77 2.29 -18.23
N GLU A 32 -0.72 2.35 -19.04
CA GLU A 32 -0.02 3.58 -19.40
C GLU A 32 -0.94 4.55 -20.14
N ALA A 33 -1.77 4.05 -21.07
CA ALA A 33 -2.77 4.86 -21.76
C ALA A 33 -3.84 5.43 -20.83
N ARG A 34 -4.24 4.69 -19.79
CA ARG A 34 -5.19 5.21 -18.78
C ARG A 34 -4.53 6.26 -17.88
N ILE A 35 -3.30 6.01 -17.44
CA ILE A 35 -2.51 6.93 -16.62
C ILE A 35 -2.26 8.25 -17.37
N SER A 36 -1.86 8.21 -18.63
CA SER A 36 -1.55 9.40 -19.42
C SER A 36 -2.75 10.35 -19.62
N ARG A 37 -3.98 9.85 -19.51
CA ARG A 37 -5.22 10.65 -19.57
C ARG A 37 -5.67 11.21 -18.23
N ALA A 38 -5.01 10.83 -17.15
CA ALA A 38 -5.39 11.34 -15.83
C ALA A 38 -4.81 12.75 -15.62
N PRO A 39 -5.57 13.66 -15.00
CA PRO A 39 -5.06 15.01 -14.65
C PRO A 39 -4.17 14.94 -13.39
N ALA A 40 -3.26 13.97 -13.33
CA ALA A 40 -2.35 13.72 -12.23
C ALA A 40 -0.97 14.30 -12.53
N GLN A 41 -0.31 14.87 -11.51
CA GLN A 41 1.09 15.29 -11.62
C GLN A 41 2.04 14.09 -11.55
N ALA A 42 1.65 13.05 -10.80
CA ALA A 42 2.43 11.83 -10.65
C ALA A 42 1.51 10.63 -10.43
N VAL A 43 1.85 9.50 -11.05
CA VAL A 43 1.20 8.20 -10.79
C VAL A 43 2.28 7.14 -10.68
N GLY A 44 2.26 6.37 -9.57
CA GLY A 44 3.06 5.18 -9.37
C GLY A 44 2.18 3.95 -9.32
N LEU A 45 2.46 2.94 -10.15
CA LEU A 45 1.75 1.67 -10.14
C LEU A 45 2.73 0.52 -9.95
N TYR A 46 2.34 -0.41 -9.08
CA TYR A 46 2.98 -1.70 -8.89
C TYR A 46 1.90 -2.79 -8.94
N TYR A 47 2.06 -3.70 -9.89
CA TYR A 47 1.29 -4.93 -9.96
C TYR A 47 2.23 -6.12 -9.86
N ARG A 48 1.85 -7.15 -9.11
CA ARG A 48 2.56 -8.44 -9.05
C ARG A 48 1.59 -9.58 -8.82
N ASN A 49 1.60 -10.57 -9.72
CA ASN A 49 0.96 -11.85 -9.50
C ASN A 49 1.76 -12.63 -8.43
N LEU A 50 1.09 -13.13 -7.38
CA LEU A 50 1.73 -13.89 -6.30
C LEU A 50 1.85 -15.38 -6.59
N ALA A 51 1.10 -15.89 -7.57
CA ALA A 51 1.18 -17.27 -8.02
C ALA A 51 2.20 -17.50 -9.15
N GLY A 52 2.70 -16.40 -9.76
CA GLY A 52 3.64 -16.43 -10.88
C GLY A 52 4.75 -15.40 -10.75
N SER A 53 5.43 -15.13 -11.88
CA SER A 53 6.52 -14.14 -11.96
C SER A 53 6.07 -12.79 -12.51
N ASP A 54 4.84 -12.68 -13.02
CA ASP A 54 4.37 -11.51 -13.74
C ASP A 54 4.28 -10.27 -12.84
N SER A 55 4.84 -9.18 -13.33
CA SER A 55 4.79 -7.89 -12.65
C SER A 55 4.79 -6.76 -13.66
N ILE A 56 4.07 -5.67 -13.34
CA ILE A 56 4.07 -4.43 -14.10
C ILE A 56 4.39 -3.29 -13.14
N LEU A 57 5.40 -2.51 -13.50
CA LEU A 57 5.88 -1.37 -12.74
C LEU A 57 5.86 -0.14 -13.63
N ILE A 58 5.05 0.87 -13.29
CA ILE A 58 4.93 2.14 -14.02
C ILE A 58 5.16 3.25 -13.00
N GLY A 59 6.21 4.04 -13.15
CA GLY A 59 6.55 5.07 -12.16
C GLY A 59 6.70 4.55 -10.73
N ALA A 60 6.92 3.23 -10.55
CA ALA A 60 6.80 2.54 -9.26
C ALA A 60 7.83 2.99 -8.22
N ASN A 61 8.89 3.68 -8.61
CA ASN A 61 9.90 4.25 -7.72
C ASN A 61 9.68 5.76 -7.45
N LEU A 62 8.63 6.37 -8.00
CA LEU A 62 8.29 7.76 -7.67
C LEU A 62 7.99 7.86 -6.18
N ARG A 63 8.67 8.79 -5.51
CA ARG A 63 8.49 9.02 -4.08
C ARG A 63 7.38 10.05 -3.90
N LEU A 64 6.33 9.64 -3.19
CA LEU A 64 5.20 10.50 -2.83
C LEU A 64 5.05 10.56 -1.31
N HIS A 65 4.32 11.57 -0.81
CA HIS A 65 3.89 11.58 0.59
C HIS A 65 3.06 10.33 0.87
N ALA A 66 3.39 9.60 1.93
CA ALA A 66 2.77 8.28 2.16
C ALA A 66 1.29 8.36 2.57
N ALA A 67 0.84 9.52 3.07
CA ALA A 67 -0.47 9.62 3.71
C ALA A 67 -0.72 8.45 4.67
N SER A 68 -1.92 7.92 4.73
CA SER A 68 -2.25 6.82 5.64
C SER A 68 -1.72 5.44 5.20
N THR A 69 -1.08 5.31 4.03
CA THR A 69 -0.42 4.04 3.67
C THR A 69 0.81 3.75 4.53
N MET A 70 1.38 4.77 5.22
CA MET A 70 2.43 4.58 6.22
C MET A 70 2.01 3.73 7.42
N LYS A 71 0.71 3.50 7.62
CA LYS A 71 0.16 2.64 8.68
C LYS A 71 0.44 1.15 8.42
N VAL A 72 0.72 0.75 7.18
CA VAL A 72 1.11 -0.64 6.85
C VAL A 72 2.41 -1.07 7.53
N PRO A 73 3.54 -0.37 7.40
CA PRO A 73 4.76 -0.73 8.13
C PRO A 73 4.62 -0.64 9.66
N VAL A 74 3.77 0.25 10.17
CA VAL A 74 3.47 0.31 11.62
C VAL A 74 2.74 -0.97 12.05
N MET A 75 1.74 -1.42 11.31
CA MET A 75 1.06 -2.69 11.57
C MET A 75 2.03 -3.88 11.54
N ILE A 76 2.93 -3.94 10.56
CA ILE A 76 3.95 -5.00 10.49
C ILE A 76 4.81 -5.00 11.75
N GLN A 77 5.29 -3.83 12.19
CA GLN A 77 6.11 -3.72 13.40
C GLN A 77 5.37 -4.20 14.66
N ILE A 78 4.09 -3.85 14.78
CA ILE A 78 3.27 -4.30 15.92
C ILE A 78 3.18 -5.84 15.97
N PHE A 79 2.93 -6.49 14.83
CA PHE A 79 2.84 -7.94 14.78
C PHE A 79 4.20 -8.62 14.96
N GLN A 80 5.29 -8.02 14.50
CA GLN A 80 6.65 -8.53 14.77
C GLN A 80 6.99 -8.42 16.27
N ASP A 81 6.60 -7.33 16.93
CA ASP A 81 6.76 -7.17 18.37
C ASP A 81 5.93 -8.18 19.14
N ALA A 82 4.72 -8.48 18.67
CA ALA A 82 3.87 -9.51 19.28
C ALA A 82 4.47 -10.91 19.13
N ASP A 83 4.97 -11.26 17.97
CA ASP A 83 5.66 -12.53 17.73
C ASP A 83 6.92 -12.68 18.59
N ALA A 84 7.61 -11.56 18.86
CA ALA A 84 8.81 -11.53 19.72
C ALA A 84 8.51 -11.46 21.23
N GLY A 85 7.23 -11.38 21.62
CA GLY A 85 6.82 -11.23 23.03
C GLY A 85 7.14 -9.86 23.65
N LEU A 86 7.43 -8.85 22.82
CA LEU A 86 7.73 -7.47 23.26
C LEU A 86 6.46 -6.63 23.47
N LEU A 87 5.35 -7.08 22.92
CA LEU A 87 4.04 -6.42 22.97
C LEU A 87 2.94 -7.48 22.90
N GLY A 88 1.97 -7.43 23.80
CA GLY A 88 0.74 -8.21 23.68
C GLY A 88 -0.30 -7.45 22.86
N LEU A 89 -1.05 -8.12 21.97
CA LEU A 89 -2.15 -7.46 21.26
C LEU A 89 -3.30 -7.06 22.22
N ASP A 90 -3.37 -7.67 23.37
CA ASP A 90 -4.36 -7.37 24.42
C ASP A 90 -3.79 -6.43 25.51
N ASP A 91 -2.53 -5.96 25.36
CA ASP A 91 -1.96 -4.94 26.23
C ASP A 91 -2.78 -3.64 26.12
N SER A 92 -2.95 -2.98 27.28
CA SER A 92 -3.73 -1.75 27.39
C SER A 92 -2.86 -0.52 27.20
N LEU A 93 -3.29 0.38 26.31
CA LEU A 93 -2.69 1.71 26.09
C LEU A 93 -3.71 2.79 26.43
N THR A 94 -3.25 3.85 27.10
CA THR A 94 -4.11 5.00 27.43
C THR A 94 -4.38 5.83 26.18
N VAL A 95 -5.65 6.15 25.94
CA VAL A 95 -6.06 7.06 24.87
C VAL A 95 -5.74 8.50 25.27
N HIS A 96 -4.90 9.19 24.53
CA HIS A 96 -4.54 10.59 24.71
C HIS A 96 -4.35 11.28 23.37
N THR A 97 -4.45 12.61 23.35
CA THR A 97 -4.46 13.41 22.11
C THR A 97 -3.18 14.23 21.89
N ALA A 98 -2.35 14.39 22.92
CA ALA A 98 -1.13 15.20 22.85
C ALA A 98 0.10 14.30 22.63
N PHE A 99 0.95 14.69 21.67
CA PHE A 99 2.15 13.95 21.28
C PHE A 99 3.35 14.88 21.15
N PRO A 100 4.58 14.36 21.39
CA PRO A 100 5.78 15.11 21.08
C PRO A 100 5.95 15.25 19.57
N SER A 101 6.32 16.45 19.12
CA SER A 101 6.71 16.68 17.72
C SER A 101 8.10 16.12 17.44
N LEU A 102 8.36 15.74 16.19
CA LEU A 102 9.71 15.43 15.73
C LEU A 102 10.62 16.70 15.74
N VAL A 103 10.02 17.89 15.71
CA VAL A 103 10.75 19.15 15.89
C VAL A 103 10.99 19.38 17.37
N GLN A 104 12.27 19.48 17.75
CA GLN A 104 12.69 19.55 19.15
C GLN A 104 11.97 20.68 19.91
N GLY A 105 11.48 20.35 21.10
CA GLY A 105 10.79 21.27 22.01
C GLY A 105 9.34 21.61 21.60
N ALA A 106 8.82 21.06 20.51
CA ALA A 106 7.45 21.23 20.11
C ALA A 106 6.59 20.03 20.51
N ALA A 107 5.29 20.29 20.70
CA ALA A 107 4.26 19.27 20.88
C ALA A 107 3.08 19.61 19.96
N PHE A 108 2.23 18.62 19.66
CA PHE A 108 1.02 18.81 18.89
C PHE A 108 -0.12 17.98 19.47
N THR A 109 -1.32 18.34 19.10
CA THR A 109 -2.53 17.63 19.50
C THR A 109 -3.26 17.18 18.23
N VAL A 110 -3.72 15.94 18.20
CA VAL A 110 -4.61 15.47 17.13
C VAL A 110 -6.03 15.85 17.48
N GLY A 111 -6.63 16.74 16.68
CA GLY A 111 -8.01 17.16 16.82
C GLY A 111 -8.99 16.12 16.25
N LYS A 112 -10.22 16.15 16.76
CA LYS A 112 -11.28 15.27 16.26
C LYS A 112 -11.63 15.56 14.79
N GLU A 113 -11.49 16.80 14.38
CA GLU A 113 -11.71 17.31 13.02
C GLU A 113 -10.65 16.86 12.01
N ASP A 114 -9.46 16.48 12.51
CA ASP A 114 -8.33 16.01 11.71
C ASP A 114 -8.27 14.47 11.62
N ASP A 115 -9.27 13.77 12.16
CA ASP A 115 -9.30 12.30 12.21
C ASP A 115 -10.51 11.74 11.44
N SER A 116 -10.29 10.70 10.67
CA SER A 116 -11.35 9.96 9.99
C SER A 116 -12.19 9.07 10.92
N ASP A 117 -11.70 8.83 12.16
CA ASP A 117 -12.44 8.15 13.22
C ASP A 117 -12.58 9.04 14.47
N SER A 118 -13.81 9.41 14.80
CA SER A 118 -14.09 10.25 15.95
C SER A 118 -14.39 9.48 17.25
N THR A 119 -14.44 8.15 17.20
CA THR A 119 -14.95 7.33 18.32
C THR A 119 -13.98 7.31 19.52
N LEU A 120 -12.67 7.34 19.26
CA LEU A 120 -11.66 7.35 20.33
C LEU A 120 -11.67 8.61 21.19
N TYR A 121 -12.13 9.74 20.68
CA TYR A 121 -12.11 11.02 21.42
C TYR A 121 -13.02 11.02 22.64
N ALA A 122 -14.10 10.23 22.61
CA ALA A 122 -14.95 10.01 23.78
C ALA A 122 -14.29 9.15 24.89
N LEU A 123 -13.12 8.59 24.60
CA LEU A 123 -12.41 7.63 25.45
C LEU A 123 -11.06 8.17 25.94
N VAL A 124 -10.79 9.46 25.75
CA VAL A 124 -9.57 10.10 26.26
C VAL A 124 -9.46 9.90 27.76
N GLY A 125 -8.28 9.49 28.23
CA GLY A 125 -8.00 9.10 29.61
C GLY A 125 -8.39 7.66 29.98
N ARG A 126 -9.04 6.92 29.07
CA ARG A 126 -9.36 5.48 29.24
C ARG A 126 -8.38 4.61 28.46
N ASN A 127 -8.35 3.33 28.79
CA ASN A 127 -7.50 2.37 28.11
C ASN A 127 -8.23 1.69 26.95
N ARG A 128 -7.45 1.35 25.91
CA ARG A 128 -7.84 0.47 24.81
C ARG A 128 -6.73 -0.53 24.52
N SER A 129 -7.11 -1.72 24.09
CA SER A 129 -6.11 -2.73 23.70
C SER A 129 -5.38 -2.32 22.43
N VAL A 130 -4.15 -2.80 22.26
CA VAL A 130 -3.38 -2.65 21.02
C VAL A 130 -4.20 -3.16 19.83
N ARG A 131 -4.91 -4.27 19.99
CA ARG A 131 -5.79 -4.87 18.98
C ARG A 131 -6.90 -3.91 18.53
N GLU A 132 -7.61 -3.26 19.47
CA GLU A 132 -8.65 -2.29 19.15
C GLU A 132 -8.09 -1.07 18.41
N LEU A 133 -6.96 -0.53 18.89
CA LEU A 133 -6.29 0.61 18.25
C LEU A 133 -5.77 0.24 16.84
N LEU A 134 -5.22 -0.95 16.68
CA LEU A 134 -4.74 -1.46 15.40
C LEU A 134 -5.87 -1.62 14.38
N GLU A 135 -7.02 -2.13 14.82
CA GLU A 135 -8.22 -2.22 14.00
C GLU A 135 -8.65 -0.84 13.50
N LEU A 136 -8.80 0.15 14.40
CA LEU A 136 -9.18 1.51 14.04
C LEU A 136 -8.14 2.20 13.13
N MET A 137 -6.85 2.00 13.41
CA MET A 137 -5.76 2.54 12.59
C MET A 137 -5.86 2.08 11.13
N ILE A 138 -6.21 0.84 10.90
CA ILE A 138 -6.23 0.26 9.54
C ILE A 138 -7.60 0.44 8.88
N THR A 139 -8.70 0.03 9.54
CA THR A 139 -10.03 -0.03 8.90
C THR A 139 -10.66 1.34 8.72
N ARG A 140 -10.51 2.22 9.70
CA ARG A 140 -11.03 3.60 9.70
C ARG A 140 -9.96 4.65 9.51
N SER A 141 -8.73 4.21 9.35
CA SER A 141 -7.60 5.13 9.18
C SER A 141 -7.42 6.12 10.34
N SER A 142 -7.83 5.80 11.58
CA SER A 142 -7.74 6.70 12.73
C SER A 142 -6.34 7.25 12.93
N ASN A 143 -6.22 8.57 12.97
CA ASN A 143 -4.97 9.29 13.19
C ASN A 143 -4.58 9.22 14.67
N LEU A 144 -5.55 9.29 15.58
CA LEU A 144 -5.31 9.17 17.00
C LEU A 144 -4.76 7.79 17.38
N ALA A 145 -5.41 6.71 16.88
CA ALA A 145 -4.93 5.35 17.08
C ALA A 145 -3.50 5.17 16.50
N THR A 146 -3.23 5.75 15.35
CA THR A 146 -1.92 5.70 14.70
C THR A 146 -0.83 6.29 15.59
N ASN A 147 -1.05 7.47 16.16
CA ASN A 147 -0.05 8.13 16.98
C ASN A 147 0.22 7.42 18.29
N ILE A 148 -0.81 6.91 18.96
CA ILE A 148 -0.66 6.08 20.17
C ILE A 148 0.17 4.82 19.86
N LEU A 149 -0.11 4.15 18.75
CA LEU A 149 0.61 2.94 18.36
C LEU A 149 2.06 3.25 17.95
N ILE A 150 2.31 4.33 17.21
CA ILE A 150 3.69 4.76 16.85
C ILE A 150 4.49 5.13 18.08
N GLU A 151 3.90 5.82 19.05
CA GLU A 151 4.57 6.12 20.33
C GLU A 151 4.99 4.83 21.03
N ARG A 152 4.17 3.78 20.98
CA ARG A 152 4.46 2.46 21.60
C ARG A 152 5.54 1.67 20.87
N VAL A 153 5.53 1.64 19.51
CA VAL A 153 6.45 0.77 18.74
C VAL A 153 7.65 1.52 18.14
N GLY A 154 7.56 2.82 17.98
CA GLY A 154 8.60 3.66 17.40
C GLY A 154 8.59 3.71 15.86
N ALA A 155 8.54 4.93 15.30
CA ALA A 155 8.55 5.14 13.85
C ALA A 155 9.81 4.58 13.18
N SER A 156 10.98 4.78 13.80
CA SER A 156 12.27 4.28 13.29
C SER A 156 12.32 2.74 13.23
N ARG A 157 11.70 2.04 14.17
CA ARG A 157 11.63 0.58 14.16
C ARG A 157 10.71 0.09 13.04
N ALA A 158 9.54 0.72 12.86
CA ALA A 158 8.64 0.42 11.74
C ALA A 158 9.34 0.62 10.38
N GLN A 159 10.15 1.69 10.24
CA GLN A 159 10.95 1.90 9.05
C GLN A 159 12.04 0.82 8.87
N ALA A 160 12.73 0.45 9.95
CA ALA A 160 13.78 -0.58 9.89
C ALA A 160 13.20 -1.95 9.47
N SER A 161 12.04 -2.34 10.03
CA SER A 161 11.33 -3.57 9.66
C SER A 161 10.89 -3.55 8.20
N ALA A 162 10.35 -2.42 7.72
CA ALA A 162 10.00 -2.28 6.30
C ALA A 162 11.21 -2.44 5.38
N ARG A 163 12.34 -1.84 5.72
CA ARG A 163 13.59 -1.98 4.95
C ARG A 163 14.16 -3.39 4.98
N ALA A 164 14.08 -4.08 6.11
CA ALA A 164 14.49 -5.49 6.23
C ALA A 164 13.66 -6.42 5.32
N LEU A 165 12.41 -6.04 5.01
CA LEU A 165 11.56 -6.75 4.06
C LEU A 165 11.81 -6.34 2.59
N GLY A 166 12.69 -5.35 2.33
CA GLY A 166 13.05 -4.89 0.99
C GLY A 166 12.38 -3.60 0.52
N ALA A 167 11.64 -2.91 1.40
CA ALA A 167 11.05 -1.59 1.13
C ALA A 167 12.06 -0.48 1.45
N TRP A 168 13.07 -0.30 0.58
CA TRP A 168 14.25 0.51 0.85
C TRP A 168 14.03 2.03 0.84
N SER A 169 13.06 2.50 0.05
CA SER A 169 12.81 3.94 -0.15
C SER A 169 11.77 4.51 0.80
N ILE A 170 11.05 3.65 1.55
CA ILE A 170 10.02 4.09 2.48
C ILE A 170 10.64 4.89 3.64
N GLN A 171 9.97 5.97 4.02
CA GLN A 171 10.31 6.75 5.20
C GLN A 171 9.11 6.78 6.15
N VAL A 172 9.32 6.30 7.37
CA VAL A 172 8.42 6.42 8.50
C VAL A 172 9.17 7.19 9.57
N LEU A 173 9.00 8.50 9.57
CA LEU A 173 9.76 9.42 10.43
C LEU A 173 9.00 9.74 11.71
N ARG A 174 7.67 9.80 11.64
CA ARG A 174 6.81 10.34 12.68
C ARG A 174 5.40 9.76 12.63
N GLY A 175 4.60 10.07 13.64
CA GLY A 175 3.16 9.95 13.56
C GLY A 175 2.54 10.90 12.54
N VAL A 176 1.23 10.97 12.55
CA VAL A 176 0.45 11.82 11.65
C VAL A 176 0.04 13.11 12.36
N GLU A 177 -0.38 14.14 11.61
CA GLU A 177 -0.85 15.46 12.09
C GLU A 177 0.21 16.29 12.85
N ASP A 178 1.50 15.93 12.76
CA ASP A 178 2.60 16.81 13.24
C ASP A 178 2.85 17.93 12.22
N GLY A 179 2.11 19.03 12.35
CA GLY A 179 2.20 20.17 11.44
C GLY A 179 3.55 20.89 11.49
N ALA A 180 4.26 20.86 12.64
CA ALA A 180 5.60 21.45 12.73
C ALA A 180 6.60 20.64 11.89
N ALA A 181 6.60 19.34 12.04
CA ALA A 181 7.45 18.47 11.24
C ALA A 181 7.09 18.51 9.74
N TYR A 182 5.79 18.59 9.40
CA TYR A 182 5.35 18.76 8.02
C TYR A 182 5.96 19.99 7.37
N ARG A 183 5.87 21.16 8.04
CA ARG A 183 6.45 22.43 7.55
C ARG A 183 7.98 22.39 7.47
N ALA A 184 8.62 21.59 8.31
CA ALA A 184 10.07 21.35 8.28
C ALA A 184 10.49 20.35 7.19
N GLY A 185 9.56 19.82 6.37
CA GLY A 185 9.85 18.83 5.33
C GLY A 185 10.10 17.42 5.85
N LEU A 186 9.85 17.16 7.14
CA LEU A 186 10.03 15.85 7.78
C LEU A 186 8.80 14.99 7.58
N ASN A 187 8.62 14.48 6.35
CA ASN A 187 7.42 13.78 5.93
C ASN A 187 7.62 12.28 5.78
N ASN A 188 6.58 11.52 6.13
CA ASN A 188 6.50 10.11 5.78
C ASN A 188 6.32 10.00 4.27
N THR A 189 7.16 9.21 3.61
CA THR A 189 7.13 9.03 2.16
C THR A 189 7.17 7.56 1.79
N THR A 190 6.62 7.23 0.62
CA THR A 190 6.62 5.86 0.10
C THR A 190 6.75 5.84 -1.42
N THR A 191 6.91 4.64 -1.97
CA THR A 191 6.82 4.34 -3.39
C THR A 191 5.82 3.21 -3.61
N ALA A 192 5.26 3.09 -4.81
CA ALA A 192 4.38 1.96 -5.12
C ALA A 192 5.12 0.63 -5.02
N ARG A 193 6.41 0.61 -5.35
CA ARG A 193 7.27 -0.58 -5.17
C ARG A 193 7.38 -0.98 -3.71
N ASP A 194 7.66 -0.04 -2.80
CA ASP A 194 7.87 -0.35 -1.39
C ASP A 194 6.59 -0.92 -0.75
N LEU A 195 5.44 -0.28 -0.97
CA LEU A 195 4.16 -0.81 -0.49
C LEU A 195 3.83 -2.17 -1.12
N GLY A 196 4.12 -2.35 -2.40
CA GLY A 196 3.96 -3.63 -3.10
C GLY A 196 4.81 -4.74 -2.48
N VAL A 197 6.05 -4.45 -2.12
CA VAL A 197 6.95 -5.38 -1.42
C VAL A 197 6.39 -5.75 -0.05
N LEU A 198 5.93 -4.78 0.74
CA LEU A 198 5.36 -5.01 2.08
C LEU A 198 4.08 -5.84 2.04
N LEU A 199 3.14 -5.49 1.15
CA LEU A 199 1.90 -6.24 0.98
C LEU A 199 2.15 -7.65 0.44
N GLY A 200 3.10 -7.80 -0.48
CA GLY A 200 3.56 -9.11 -0.93
C GLY A 200 4.18 -9.93 0.18
N ALA A 201 4.95 -9.32 1.08
CA ALA A 201 5.51 -10.01 2.24
C ALA A 201 4.42 -10.46 3.22
N ILE A 202 3.40 -9.64 3.47
CA ILE A 202 2.24 -10.02 4.28
C ILE A 202 1.49 -11.20 3.61
N ALA A 203 1.16 -11.08 2.32
CA ALA A 203 0.38 -12.08 1.61
C ALA A 203 1.08 -13.45 1.52
N THR A 204 2.42 -13.46 1.51
CA THR A 204 3.23 -14.69 1.42
C THR A 204 3.75 -15.20 2.76
N GLY A 205 3.32 -14.60 3.89
CA GLY A 205 3.73 -15.03 5.23
C GLY A 205 5.17 -14.71 5.60
N ARG A 206 5.79 -13.69 4.96
CA ARG A 206 7.19 -13.29 5.19
C ARG A 206 7.35 -12.06 6.08
N ALA A 207 6.26 -11.32 6.32
CA ALA A 207 6.31 -10.07 7.09
C ALA A 207 6.44 -10.33 8.61
N ALA A 208 5.89 -11.44 9.10
CA ALA A 208 5.87 -11.88 10.49
C ALA A 208 5.53 -13.38 10.52
N SER A 209 5.14 -13.96 11.65
CA SER A 209 4.62 -15.34 11.67
C SER A 209 3.43 -15.49 10.73
N ARG A 210 3.16 -16.72 10.28
CA ARG A 210 2.03 -16.99 9.39
C ARG A 210 0.70 -16.52 9.99
N ALA A 211 0.46 -16.80 11.26
CA ALA A 211 -0.74 -16.37 11.98
C ALA A 211 -0.87 -14.84 12.05
N ALA A 212 0.25 -14.14 12.28
CA ALA A 212 0.31 -12.68 12.27
C ALA A 212 -0.01 -12.12 10.86
N CYS A 213 0.56 -12.71 9.81
CA CYS A 213 0.28 -12.30 8.43
C CYS A 213 -1.18 -12.53 8.06
N ASP A 214 -1.77 -13.67 8.44
CA ASP A 214 -3.19 -13.94 8.21
C ASP A 214 -4.09 -12.95 8.97
N SER A 215 -3.71 -12.56 10.19
CA SER A 215 -4.39 -11.52 10.98
C SER A 215 -4.29 -10.14 10.30
N MET A 216 -3.11 -9.75 9.79
CA MET A 216 -2.93 -8.50 9.03
C MET A 216 -3.83 -8.46 7.79
N LEU A 217 -3.90 -9.55 7.02
CA LEU A 217 -4.78 -9.65 5.85
C LEU A 217 -6.27 -9.59 6.24
N ALA A 218 -6.63 -10.15 7.39
CA ALA A 218 -8.01 -10.07 7.89
C ALA A 218 -8.38 -8.63 8.28
N ILE A 219 -7.48 -7.89 8.95
CA ILE A 219 -7.70 -6.48 9.31
C ILE A 219 -7.79 -5.61 8.05
N LEU A 220 -6.83 -5.75 7.12
CA LEU A 220 -6.84 -5.03 5.84
C LEU A 220 -8.11 -5.32 5.01
N GLY A 221 -8.66 -6.54 5.11
CA GLY A 221 -9.90 -6.94 4.44
C GLY A 221 -11.17 -6.33 5.02
N ARG A 222 -11.08 -5.64 6.17
CA ARG A 222 -12.19 -4.89 6.79
C ARG A 222 -12.08 -3.38 6.58
N GLN A 223 -11.26 -2.92 5.64
CA GLN A 223 -11.16 -1.51 5.26
C GLN A 223 -12.54 -0.94 4.95
N GLU A 224 -12.85 0.25 5.50
CA GLU A 224 -14.15 0.91 5.32
C GLU A 224 -14.16 1.88 4.10
N PHE A 225 -12.99 2.35 3.63
CA PHE A 225 -12.87 3.24 2.46
C PHE A 225 -12.62 2.42 1.19
N ASN A 226 -13.67 2.16 0.41
CA ASN A 226 -13.68 1.17 -0.66
C ASN A 226 -13.82 1.77 -2.07
N GLU A 227 -13.58 3.06 -2.27
CA GLU A 227 -13.79 3.79 -3.52
C GLU A 227 -12.71 3.51 -4.59
N GLY A 228 -11.59 2.89 -4.21
CA GLY A 228 -10.43 2.61 -5.09
C GLY A 228 -10.43 1.21 -5.70
N ILE A 229 -9.46 0.39 -5.27
CA ILE A 229 -9.25 -0.99 -5.80
C ILE A 229 -10.53 -1.83 -5.78
N PRO A 230 -11.35 -1.84 -4.70
CA PRO A 230 -12.56 -2.67 -4.65
C PRO A 230 -13.59 -2.36 -5.74
N VAL A 231 -13.73 -1.11 -6.19
CA VAL A 231 -14.66 -0.73 -7.27
C VAL A 231 -14.23 -1.30 -8.63
N GLY A 232 -12.95 -1.60 -8.79
CA GLY A 232 -12.40 -2.14 -10.04
C GLY A 232 -12.53 -3.65 -10.20
N VAL A 233 -12.99 -4.38 -9.19
CA VAL A 233 -13.13 -5.84 -9.19
C VAL A 233 -14.59 -6.26 -9.05
N PRO A 234 -14.99 -7.47 -9.47
CA PRO A 234 -16.37 -7.95 -9.30
C PRO A 234 -16.80 -7.96 -7.83
N PRO A 235 -18.10 -7.69 -7.55
CA PRO A 235 -18.64 -7.79 -6.20
C PRO A 235 -18.36 -9.14 -5.57
N GLY A 236 -18.01 -9.13 -4.27
CA GLY A 236 -17.64 -10.33 -3.52
C GLY A 236 -16.16 -10.76 -3.67
N THR A 237 -15.38 -10.13 -4.54
CA THR A 237 -13.93 -10.34 -4.58
C THR A 237 -13.32 -9.78 -3.30
N ARG A 238 -12.60 -10.62 -2.55
CA ARG A 238 -11.89 -10.17 -1.33
C ARG A 238 -10.73 -9.27 -1.70
N VAL A 239 -10.70 -8.08 -1.10
CA VAL A 239 -9.59 -7.12 -1.21
C VAL A 239 -9.11 -6.78 0.20
N ALA A 240 -7.83 -6.99 0.46
CA ALA A 240 -7.18 -6.60 1.71
C ALA A 240 -6.29 -5.39 1.41
N HIS A 241 -6.71 -4.17 1.83
CA HIS A 241 -6.07 -2.96 1.35
C HIS A 241 -5.99 -1.84 2.39
N LYS A 242 -5.18 -0.84 2.10
CA LYS A 242 -5.07 0.41 2.85
C LYS A 242 -5.05 1.59 1.92
N THR A 243 -5.97 2.51 2.13
CA THR A 243 -6.02 3.80 1.44
C THR A 243 -5.12 4.84 2.10
N GLY A 244 -4.79 5.89 1.37
CA GLY A 244 -4.12 7.08 1.86
C GLY A 244 -4.59 8.31 1.12
N TRP A 245 -5.01 9.36 1.86
CA TRP A 245 -5.58 10.56 1.27
C TRP A 245 -5.12 11.81 2.02
N ILE A 246 -4.79 12.86 1.29
CA ILE A 246 -4.55 14.22 1.79
C ILE A 246 -5.13 15.18 0.76
N GLY A 247 -6.43 15.48 0.84
CA GLY A 247 -7.11 16.41 -0.06
C GLY A 247 -6.64 16.31 -1.51
N ALA A 248 -6.43 17.44 -2.16
CA ALA A 248 -5.93 17.52 -3.54
C ALA A 248 -4.43 17.13 -3.70
N VAL A 249 -3.74 16.73 -2.62
CA VAL A 249 -2.30 16.45 -2.65
C VAL A 249 -2.02 15.03 -3.12
N VAL A 250 -2.61 14.03 -2.47
CA VAL A 250 -2.44 12.61 -2.84
C VAL A 250 -3.70 11.79 -2.55
N TYR A 251 -3.94 10.80 -3.41
CA TYR A 251 -4.82 9.66 -3.15
C TYR A 251 -4.11 8.36 -3.52
N HIS A 252 -4.14 7.42 -2.62
CA HIS A 252 -3.46 6.13 -2.75
C HIS A 252 -4.40 5.00 -2.40
N ASP A 253 -4.23 3.86 -3.06
CA ASP A 253 -4.78 2.60 -2.61
C ASP A 253 -3.78 1.48 -2.87
N ALA A 254 -3.53 0.66 -1.86
CA ALA A 254 -2.52 -0.38 -1.86
C ALA A 254 -3.09 -1.65 -1.25
N GLY A 255 -3.17 -2.74 -2.02
CA GLY A 255 -3.86 -3.92 -1.57
C GLY A 255 -3.40 -5.24 -2.17
N VAL A 256 -3.88 -6.30 -1.55
CA VAL A 256 -3.83 -7.68 -2.05
C VAL A 256 -5.25 -8.07 -2.46
N VAL A 257 -5.41 -8.46 -3.70
CA VAL A 257 -6.68 -8.92 -4.27
C VAL A 257 -6.66 -10.44 -4.35
N PHE A 258 -7.76 -11.06 -3.97
CA PHE A 258 -7.94 -12.52 -3.95
C PHE A 258 -9.08 -12.88 -4.91
N PRO A 259 -8.81 -12.95 -6.23
CA PRO A 259 -9.83 -13.41 -7.17
C PRO A 259 -10.14 -14.89 -6.91
N PRO A 260 -11.37 -15.34 -7.22
CA PRO A 260 -11.75 -16.75 -7.05
C PRO A 260 -10.89 -17.69 -7.91
N GLN A 261 -10.28 -17.15 -8.97
CA GLN A 261 -9.41 -17.90 -9.89
C GLN A 261 -8.19 -17.04 -10.26
N GLY A 262 -7.10 -17.69 -10.70
CA GLY A 262 -5.91 -17.00 -11.18
C GLY A 262 -4.86 -16.63 -10.10
N GLY A 263 -5.14 -16.94 -8.82
CA GLY A 263 -4.23 -16.63 -7.72
C GLY A 263 -4.29 -15.18 -7.24
N ALA A 264 -3.83 -14.95 -6.02
CA ALA A 264 -3.78 -13.61 -5.44
C ALA A 264 -2.74 -12.72 -6.15
N TYR A 265 -3.00 -11.42 -6.17
CA TYR A 265 -2.04 -10.43 -6.66
C TYR A 265 -1.99 -9.19 -5.78
N VAL A 266 -0.87 -8.49 -5.83
CA VAL A 266 -0.69 -7.17 -5.23
C VAL A 266 -0.94 -6.11 -6.27
N LEU A 267 -1.73 -5.11 -5.92
CA LEU A 267 -1.90 -3.88 -6.69
C LEU A 267 -1.69 -2.67 -5.78
N VAL A 268 -0.82 -1.77 -6.19
CA VAL A 268 -0.62 -0.47 -5.54
C VAL A 268 -0.75 0.61 -6.59
N VAL A 269 -1.59 1.58 -6.33
CA VAL A 269 -1.72 2.80 -7.12
C VAL A 269 -1.52 4.00 -6.21
N LEU A 270 -0.49 4.77 -6.49
CA LEU A 270 -0.22 6.04 -5.81
C LEU A 270 -0.46 7.17 -6.82
N SER A 271 -1.22 8.19 -6.45
CA SER A 271 -1.42 9.36 -7.30
C SER A 271 -1.18 10.65 -6.53
N GLY A 272 -0.69 11.66 -7.22
CA GLY A 272 -0.47 13.00 -6.69
C GLY A 272 -0.97 14.10 -7.62
N GLY A 273 -1.48 15.19 -7.02
CA GLY A 273 -1.89 16.40 -7.73
C GLY A 273 -3.22 16.31 -8.49
N ILE A 274 -4.09 15.36 -8.16
CA ILE A 274 -5.47 15.30 -8.67
C ILE A 274 -6.35 16.12 -7.71
N LYS A 275 -7.05 17.13 -8.25
CA LYS A 275 -7.83 18.05 -7.43
C LYS A 275 -9.16 17.46 -6.93
N GLU A 276 -9.81 16.66 -7.77
CA GLU A 276 -11.13 16.10 -7.51
C GLU A 276 -10.99 14.66 -6.99
N ASP A 277 -11.46 14.38 -5.79
CA ASP A 277 -11.37 13.06 -5.17
C ASP A 277 -12.02 11.96 -6.03
N SER A 278 -13.19 12.25 -6.62
CA SER A 278 -13.87 11.31 -7.50
C SER A 278 -13.05 10.93 -8.74
N VAL A 279 -12.25 11.86 -9.26
CA VAL A 279 -11.34 11.60 -10.39
C VAL A 279 -10.17 10.71 -9.95
N ALA A 280 -9.66 10.92 -8.73
CA ALA A 280 -8.60 10.09 -8.16
C ALA A 280 -9.10 8.67 -7.86
N HIS A 281 -10.30 8.54 -7.26
CA HIS A 281 -10.97 7.27 -7.01
C HIS A 281 -11.20 6.49 -8.32
N ASN A 282 -11.75 7.16 -9.34
CA ASN A 282 -12.01 6.55 -10.66
C ASN A 282 -10.71 6.11 -11.35
N LEU A 283 -9.61 6.86 -11.21
CA LEU A 283 -8.32 6.43 -11.74
C LEU A 283 -7.90 5.08 -11.14
N VAL A 284 -7.95 4.95 -9.82
CA VAL A 284 -7.57 3.72 -9.12
C VAL A 284 -8.50 2.57 -9.49
N ALA A 285 -9.82 2.81 -9.51
CA ALA A 285 -10.82 1.81 -9.88
C ALA A 285 -10.64 1.31 -11.33
N ASP A 286 -10.35 2.22 -12.27
CA ASP A 286 -10.12 1.86 -13.68
C ASP A 286 -8.84 1.03 -13.84
N LEU A 287 -7.74 1.42 -13.18
CA LEU A 287 -6.50 0.65 -13.19
C LEU A 287 -6.70 -0.74 -12.57
N SER A 288 -7.45 -0.83 -11.47
CA SER A 288 -7.83 -2.11 -10.85
C SER A 288 -8.65 -2.98 -11.81
N ARG A 289 -9.64 -2.40 -12.51
CA ARG A 289 -10.47 -3.10 -13.50
C ARG A 289 -9.66 -3.62 -14.68
N LEU A 290 -8.68 -2.84 -15.16
CA LEU A 290 -7.79 -3.26 -16.23
C LEU A 290 -6.92 -4.45 -15.82
N VAL A 291 -6.39 -4.44 -14.59
CA VAL A 291 -5.60 -5.55 -14.04
C VAL A 291 -6.46 -6.78 -13.86
N TYR A 292 -7.63 -6.65 -13.22
CA TYR A 292 -8.53 -7.80 -12.99
C TYR A 292 -9.00 -8.42 -14.31
N GLY A 293 -9.37 -7.60 -15.29
CA GLY A 293 -9.84 -8.06 -16.61
C GLY A 293 -8.76 -8.70 -17.50
N ALA A 294 -7.49 -8.62 -17.09
CA ALA A 294 -6.38 -9.31 -17.76
C ALA A 294 -6.01 -10.65 -17.11
N LEU A 295 -6.69 -11.02 -16.02
CA LEU A 295 -6.50 -12.34 -15.41
C LEU A 295 -7.10 -13.42 -16.33
N PRO A 296 -6.58 -14.65 -16.29
CA PRO A 296 -7.18 -15.78 -17.03
C PRO A 296 -8.67 -15.88 -16.71
N ALA A 297 -9.47 -16.09 -17.75
CA ALA A 297 -10.90 -16.35 -17.57
C ALA A 297 -11.14 -17.65 -16.75
N PRO A 298 -12.27 -17.73 -16.03
CA PRO A 298 -12.65 -18.92 -15.26
C PRO A 298 -12.81 -20.17 -16.11
#